data_9a3e70e963d8d812e5f42b89c2edb21d
#
_entry.id   9a3e70e963d8d812e5f42b89c2edb21d
#
_cell.length_a   1.000
_cell.length_b   1.000
_cell.length_c   1.000
_cell.angle_alpha   90.00
_cell.angle_beta   90.00
_cell.angle_gamma   90.00
#
_symmetry.space_group_name_H-M   'P 1'
#
loop_
_entity.id
_entity.type
_entity.pdbx_description
1 polymer ?
#
loop_
_entity_poly.entity_id
_entity_poly.type
_entity_poly.pdbx_seq_one_letter_code
_entity_poly.pdbx_strand_id
1 'polypeptide(L)'
;MNRRACRLALAAGLLTMSMAAQALSFEICDRPKDPGADQRDVMLRFGALVREELVASGQDVVLIARSGLDLRRLDVRYSHEAVALKDNDDKPWSVRELYYSCEDHQPRVFDEGLSGFLMGTDDPATSYISLVFLPPDRAAPLRATAVDKHHALGVLGASYSANAYPFSTRHQNCNQWVMELLADAWGAPGAGPDAGARPRAQAWMRAQGYLPTVFTASAHPMTWLADLVPWLANDDHPPDEVAHNRYNVSMPSAIETFVQAKAAGATRVELCHAGRHVVIHAGWTDIAPGCVEQPGDKVIELERD
;
A
#
# COMPACT_ATOMS: atom_id res chain seq x y z
N MET A 1 24.59 53.63 -0.77
CA MET A 1 23.75 52.40 -0.63
C MET A 1 23.97 51.87 0.78
N ASN A 2 22.92 51.93 1.60
CA ASN A 2 23.04 51.85 3.07
C ASN A 2 23.16 50.35 3.50
N ARG A 3 24.26 50.00 4.18
CA ARG A 3 24.53 48.63 4.68
C ARG A 3 23.41 48.07 5.57
N ARG A 4 22.55 48.92 6.12
CA ARG A 4 21.36 48.51 6.90
C ARG A 4 20.22 48.01 6.02
N ALA A 5 20.02 48.55 4.83
CA ALA A 5 19.00 48.13 3.88
C ALA A 5 19.31 46.73 3.28
N CYS A 6 20.61 46.45 3.05
CA CYS A 6 21.05 45.16 2.52
C CYS A 6 20.89 44.02 3.57
N ARG A 7 21.08 44.31 4.86
CA ARG A 7 20.89 43.34 5.95
C ARG A 7 19.41 43.02 6.21
N LEU A 8 18.53 43.99 6.04
CA LEU A 8 17.08 43.80 6.15
C LEU A 8 16.52 43.02 4.96
N ALA A 9 17.00 43.19 3.77
CA ALA A 9 16.61 42.43 2.60
C ALA A 9 17.07 40.98 2.65
N LEU A 10 18.28 40.71 3.19
CA LEU A 10 18.75 39.34 3.41
C LEU A 10 17.99 38.64 4.52
N ALA A 11 17.62 39.30 5.59
CA ALA A 11 16.84 38.74 6.68
C ALA A 11 15.40 38.43 6.25
N ALA A 12 14.77 39.29 5.45
CA ALA A 12 13.45 39.05 4.87
C ALA A 12 13.45 37.91 3.87
N GLY A 13 14.51 37.75 3.06
CA GLY A 13 14.67 36.64 2.12
C GLY A 13 14.86 35.29 2.82
N LEU A 14 15.57 35.25 3.95
CA LEU A 14 15.74 34.04 4.76
C LEU A 14 14.45 33.64 5.51
N LEU A 15 13.65 34.60 5.96
CA LEU A 15 12.36 34.32 6.59
C LEU A 15 11.31 33.78 5.61
N THR A 16 11.32 34.26 4.36
CA THR A 16 10.40 33.74 3.33
C THR A 16 10.81 32.35 2.84
N MET A 17 12.09 32.01 2.79
CA MET A 17 12.56 30.67 2.50
C MET A 17 12.20 29.66 3.61
N SER A 18 12.20 30.08 4.88
CA SER A 18 11.82 29.21 6.01
C SER A 18 10.33 28.85 6.00
N MET A 19 9.45 29.72 5.47
CA MET A 19 8.02 29.43 5.35
C MET A 19 7.70 28.52 4.15
N ALA A 20 8.49 28.57 3.08
CA ALA A 20 8.33 27.68 1.93
C ALA A 20 8.80 26.23 2.21
N ALA A 21 9.77 26.05 3.12
CA ALA A 21 10.27 24.75 3.50
C ALA A 21 9.27 23.96 4.39
N GLN A 22 8.36 24.64 5.07
CA GLN A 22 7.30 23.97 5.85
C GLN A 22 6.12 23.49 5.00
N ALA A 23 5.97 23.95 3.77
CA ALA A 23 4.86 23.58 2.88
C ALA A 23 5.11 22.28 2.08
N LEU A 24 6.31 21.71 2.12
CA LEU A 24 6.68 20.51 1.36
C LEU A 24 6.74 19.22 2.19
N SER A 25 6.47 19.25 3.50
CA SER A 25 6.62 18.11 4.39
C SER A 25 5.32 17.38 4.76
N PHE A 26 4.20 17.56 4.05
CA PHE A 26 2.91 17.43 4.72
C PHE A 26 1.96 16.32 4.26
N GLU A 27 2.17 15.57 3.18
CA GLU A 27 1.04 14.75 2.70
C GLU A 27 1.02 13.27 3.12
N ILE A 28 2.12 12.65 3.53
CA ILE A 28 2.06 11.25 4.04
C ILE A 28 1.81 11.19 5.56
N CYS A 29 2.22 12.21 6.29
CA CYS A 29 2.02 12.31 7.74
C CYS A 29 0.76 13.08 8.15
N ASP A 30 0.10 13.77 7.23
CA ASP A 30 -1.21 14.34 7.50
C ASP A 30 -2.27 13.24 7.45
N ARG A 31 -3.12 13.23 8.46
CA ARG A 31 -4.30 12.36 8.47
C ARG A 31 -5.08 12.59 7.19
N PRO A 32 -5.64 11.52 6.58
CA PRO A 32 -6.57 11.67 5.47
C PRO A 32 -7.56 12.78 5.79
N LYS A 33 -7.89 13.62 4.82
CA LYS A 33 -8.87 14.70 5.01
C LYS A 33 -10.07 14.11 5.70
N ASP A 34 -10.43 14.64 6.86
CA ASP A 34 -11.55 14.12 7.63
C ASP A 34 -12.82 14.13 6.77
N PRO A 35 -13.34 12.99 6.32
CA PRO A 35 -14.46 12.94 5.41
C PRO A 35 -15.69 13.49 6.11
N GLY A 36 -16.51 14.26 5.41
CA GLY A 36 -17.79 14.74 5.94
C GLY A 36 -18.72 13.57 6.32
N ALA A 37 -19.78 13.86 7.10
CA ALA A 37 -20.67 12.82 7.62
C ALA A 37 -21.28 11.94 6.51
N ASP A 38 -21.69 12.55 5.38
CA ASP A 38 -22.24 11.82 4.22
C ASP A 38 -21.20 10.91 3.57
N GLN A 39 -19.96 11.38 3.43
CA GLN A 39 -18.87 10.55 2.91
C GLN A 39 -18.52 9.38 3.85
N ARG A 40 -18.52 9.61 5.16
CA ARG A 40 -18.32 8.52 6.14
C ARG A 40 -19.43 7.48 6.07
N ASP A 41 -20.69 7.90 5.92
CA ASP A 41 -21.82 6.99 5.73
C ASP A 41 -21.61 6.12 4.48
N VAL A 42 -21.28 6.74 3.35
CA VAL A 42 -20.95 6.00 2.10
C VAL A 42 -19.83 5.00 2.32
N MET A 43 -18.72 5.42 2.91
CA MET A 43 -17.56 4.55 3.14
C MET A 43 -17.86 3.40 4.09
N LEU A 44 -18.67 3.62 5.13
CA LEU A 44 -19.09 2.54 6.05
C LEU A 44 -20.02 1.54 5.36
N ARG A 45 -20.96 1.99 4.53
CA ARG A 45 -21.84 1.11 3.74
C ARG A 45 -21.05 0.34 2.67
N PHE A 46 -20.12 1.01 1.99
CA PHE A 46 -19.19 0.36 1.08
C PHE A 46 -18.36 -0.69 1.80
N GLY A 47 -17.83 -0.37 2.99
CA GLY A 47 -17.11 -1.32 3.84
C GLY A 47 -17.94 -2.54 4.26
N ALA A 48 -19.25 -2.37 4.44
CA ALA A 48 -20.14 -3.51 4.69
C ALA A 48 -20.19 -4.47 3.49
N LEU A 49 -20.24 -3.93 2.25
CA LEU A 49 -20.20 -4.74 1.03
C LEU A 49 -18.85 -5.46 0.87
N VAL A 50 -17.73 -4.80 1.15
CA VAL A 50 -16.40 -5.44 1.17
C VAL A 50 -16.39 -6.60 2.16
N ARG A 51 -16.96 -6.40 3.36
CA ARG A 51 -17.06 -7.44 4.37
C ARG A 51 -17.97 -8.60 3.92
N GLU A 52 -19.06 -8.33 3.23
CA GLU A 52 -19.94 -9.35 2.67
C GLU A 52 -19.19 -10.25 1.68
N GLU A 53 -18.39 -9.68 0.78
CA GLU A 53 -17.55 -10.45 -0.16
C GLU A 53 -16.50 -11.28 0.58
N LEU A 54 -15.86 -10.73 1.61
CA LEU A 54 -14.91 -11.47 2.47
C LEU A 54 -15.59 -12.66 3.16
N VAL A 55 -16.79 -12.47 3.71
CA VAL A 55 -17.56 -13.54 4.38
C VAL A 55 -18.04 -14.58 3.37
N ALA A 56 -18.55 -14.14 2.22
CA ALA A 56 -19.06 -15.03 1.16
C ALA A 56 -17.95 -15.93 0.57
N SER A 57 -16.70 -15.48 0.58
CA SER A 57 -15.56 -16.25 0.08
C SER A 57 -15.28 -17.53 0.89
N GLY A 58 -15.71 -17.58 2.15
CA GLY A 58 -15.39 -18.68 3.07
C GLY A 58 -13.91 -18.77 3.48
N GLN A 59 -13.08 -17.80 3.06
CA GLN A 59 -11.65 -17.75 3.37
C GLN A 59 -11.40 -17.22 4.79
N ASP A 60 -10.26 -17.58 5.37
CA ASP A 60 -9.80 -17.05 6.67
C ASP A 60 -8.69 -16.01 6.51
N VAL A 61 -8.09 -15.92 5.33
CA VAL A 61 -7.05 -14.96 4.97
C VAL A 61 -7.25 -14.50 3.53
N VAL A 62 -7.14 -13.19 3.29
CA VAL A 62 -7.33 -12.59 1.97
C VAL A 62 -6.29 -11.47 1.80
N LEU A 63 -5.66 -11.36 0.62
CA LEU A 63 -4.89 -10.18 0.30
C LEU A 63 -5.88 -9.07 -0.06
N ILE A 64 -5.67 -7.89 0.51
CA ILE A 64 -6.52 -6.74 0.30
C ILE A 64 -5.68 -5.53 -0.10
N ALA A 65 -6.05 -4.90 -1.22
CA ALA A 65 -5.43 -3.66 -1.64
C ALA A 65 -6.44 -2.52 -1.71
N ARG A 66 -5.98 -1.30 -1.45
CA ARG A 66 -6.80 -0.09 -1.53
C ARG A 66 -6.15 1.01 -2.36
N SER A 67 -6.98 1.84 -2.98
CA SER A 67 -6.57 3.15 -3.49
C SER A 67 -6.39 4.10 -2.30
N GLY A 68 -5.18 4.21 -1.78
CA GLY A 68 -4.84 5.11 -0.67
C GLY A 68 -4.41 6.47 -1.20
N LEU A 69 -3.12 6.59 -1.58
CA LEU A 69 -2.57 7.79 -2.20
C LEU A 69 -3.08 7.97 -3.63
N ASP A 70 -3.34 9.21 -4.04
CA ASP A 70 -3.69 9.52 -5.43
C ASP A 70 -2.46 9.42 -6.34
N LEU A 71 -2.25 8.24 -6.91
CA LEU A 71 -1.18 7.94 -7.86
C LEU A 71 -1.68 7.79 -9.31
N ARG A 72 -2.86 8.32 -9.65
CA ARG A 72 -3.46 8.23 -11.00
C ARG A 72 -2.56 8.80 -12.09
N ARG A 73 -1.75 9.83 -11.77
CA ARG A 73 -0.77 10.41 -12.72
C ARG A 73 0.39 9.47 -13.06
N LEU A 74 0.58 8.41 -12.28
CA LEU A 74 1.57 7.35 -12.48
C LEU A 74 0.92 6.07 -13.01
N ASP A 75 -0.36 6.13 -13.38
CA ASP A 75 -1.17 4.99 -13.84
C ASP A 75 -1.24 3.86 -12.78
N VAL A 76 -1.27 4.25 -11.50
CA VAL A 76 -1.37 3.34 -10.35
C VAL A 76 -2.70 3.55 -9.66
N ARG A 77 -3.50 2.47 -9.57
CA ARG A 77 -4.79 2.46 -8.88
C ARG A 77 -4.66 2.16 -7.39
N TYR A 78 -3.90 1.12 -7.06
CA TYR A 78 -3.69 0.68 -5.69
C TYR A 78 -2.32 1.10 -5.19
N SER A 79 -2.29 1.82 -4.09
CA SER A 79 -1.04 2.28 -3.46
C SER A 79 -0.67 1.47 -2.23
N HIS A 80 -1.61 0.72 -1.66
CA HIS A 80 -1.41 0.05 -0.39
C HIS A 80 -2.03 -1.35 -0.38
N GLU A 81 -1.24 -2.33 0.05
CA GLU A 81 -1.65 -3.72 0.21
C GLU A 81 -1.44 -4.20 1.64
N ALA A 82 -2.30 -5.11 2.06
CA ALA A 82 -2.36 -5.64 3.41
C ALA A 82 -2.91 -7.08 3.40
N VAL A 83 -2.97 -7.71 4.58
CA VAL A 83 -3.55 -9.03 4.78
C VAL A 83 -4.78 -8.92 5.67
N ALA A 84 -5.95 -9.22 5.12
CA ALA A 84 -7.19 -9.33 5.88
C ALA A 84 -7.27 -10.72 6.54
N LEU A 85 -7.53 -10.75 7.84
CA LEU A 85 -7.58 -11.95 8.69
C LEU A 85 -8.97 -12.05 9.33
N LYS A 86 -9.67 -13.17 9.11
CA LYS A 86 -11.01 -13.39 9.65
C LYS A 86 -10.99 -13.55 11.17
N ASP A 87 -10.10 -14.40 11.66
CA ASP A 87 -9.93 -14.68 13.07
C ASP A 87 -8.57 -14.17 13.52
N ASN A 88 -8.53 -12.95 14.02
CA ASN A 88 -7.39 -12.37 14.71
C ASN A 88 -7.80 -12.13 16.17
N ASP A 89 -6.84 -12.13 17.10
CA ASP A 89 -7.05 -11.95 18.54
C ASP A 89 -7.86 -10.68 18.84
N ASP A 90 -7.76 -9.67 17.99
CA ASP A 90 -8.38 -8.38 18.22
C ASP A 90 -9.81 -8.28 17.67
N LYS A 91 -10.08 -8.72 16.43
CA LYS A 91 -11.43 -8.61 15.80
C LYS A 91 -11.56 -9.50 14.56
N PRO A 92 -12.77 -10.03 14.26
CA PRO A 92 -13.06 -10.64 12.98
C PRO A 92 -12.81 -9.66 11.82
N TRP A 93 -12.11 -10.12 10.80
CA TRP A 93 -11.71 -9.29 9.66
C TRP A 93 -10.92 -8.05 10.06
N SER A 94 -9.90 -8.24 10.89
CA SER A 94 -8.85 -7.24 11.03
C SER A 94 -7.94 -7.27 9.82
N VAL A 95 -7.34 -6.12 9.54
CA VAL A 95 -6.36 -5.96 8.47
C VAL A 95 -5.00 -5.74 9.11
N ARG A 96 -4.05 -6.63 8.80
CA ARG A 96 -2.65 -6.50 9.22
C ARG A 96 -1.86 -5.84 8.11
N GLU A 97 -1.24 -4.73 8.41
CA GLU A 97 -0.51 -3.92 7.45
C GLU A 97 0.78 -3.34 8.04
N LEU A 98 1.72 -2.99 7.17
CA LEU A 98 2.85 -2.14 7.53
C LEU A 98 2.48 -0.68 7.26
N TYR A 99 2.69 0.17 8.26
CA TYR A 99 2.47 1.60 8.17
C TYR A 99 3.71 2.39 8.61
N TYR A 100 3.91 3.57 8.02
CA TYR A 100 4.94 4.49 8.49
C TYR A 100 4.40 5.33 9.64
N SER A 101 4.98 5.15 10.84
CA SER A 101 4.64 5.98 11.99
C SER A 101 5.34 7.33 11.86
N CYS A 102 4.57 8.37 11.63
CA CYS A 102 5.11 9.73 11.53
C CYS A 102 5.64 10.27 12.85
N GLU A 103 5.12 9.76 13.97
CA GLU A 103 5.59 10.15 15.30
C GLU A 103 7.00 9.64 15.58
N ASP A 104 7.27 8.39 15.20
CA ASP A 104 8.55 7.72 15.49
C ASP A 104 9.50 7.70 14.28
N HIS A 105 9.03 8.11 13.10
CA HIS A 105 9.75 7.99 11.83
C HIS A 105 10.19 6.56 11.50
N GLN A 106 9.36 5.55 11.86
CA GLN A 106 9.68 4.14 11.71
C GLN A 106 8.53 3.35 11.07
N PRO A 107 8.85 2.27 10.34
CA PRO A 107 7.84 1.31 9.92
C PRO A 107 7.31 0.54 11.14
N ARG A 108 6.01 0.32 11.18
CA ARG A 108 5.34 -0.49 12.20
C ARG A 108 4.30 -1.40 11.56
N VAL A 109 4.12 -2.59 12.10
CA VAL A 109 3.01 -3.47 11.76
C VAL A 109 1.83 -3.14 12.67
N PHE A 110 0.67 -2.90 12.08
CA PHE A 110 -0.57 -2.62 12.78
C PHE A 110 -1.62 -3.67 12.44
N ASP A 111 -2.52 -3.87 13.40
CA ASP A 111 -3.78 -4.55 13.20
C ASP A 111 -4.90 -3.53 13.38
N GLU A 112 -5.64 -3.25 12.33
CA GLU A 112 -6.80 -2.38 12.41
C GLU A 112 -8.08 -3.10 11.94
N GLY A 113 -9.24 -2.54 12.30
CA GLY A 113 -10.50 -3.04 11.75
C GLY A 113 -10.64 -2.68 10.27
N LEU A 114 -11.36 -3.53 9.52
CA LEU A 114 -11.61 -3.32 8.10
C LEU A 114 -12.06 -1.90 7.76
N SER A 115 -12.94 -1.30 8.56
CA SER A 115 -13.40 0.08 8.33
C SER A 115 -12.28 1.12 8.45
N GLY A 116 -11.34 0.94 9.38
CA GLY A 116 -10.17 1.82 9.51
C GLY A 116 -9.30 1.74 8.26
N PHE A 117 -8.97 0.53 7.82
CA PHE A 117 -8.23 0.30 6.59
C PHE A 117 -8.89 0.99 5.38
N LEU A 118 -10.21 0.83 5.20
CA LEU A 118 -10.93 1.40 4.07
C LEU A 118 -10.98 2.93 4.09
N MET A 119 -10.93 3.55 5.28
CA MET A 119 -10.93 5.01 5.43
C MET A 119 -9.59 5.67 5.14
N GLY A 120 -8.52 4.89 4.97
CA GLY A 120 -7.19 5.41 4.65
C GLY A 120 -7.02 5.78 3.17
N THR A 121 -7.88 6.65 2.62
CA THR A 121 -7.87 7.10 1.23
C THR A 121 -7.80 8.62 1.12
N ASP A 122 -7.07 9.13 0.12
CA ASP A 122 -7.00 10.56 -0.20
C ASP A 122 -8.25 11.07 -0.92
N ASP A 123 -9.01 10.17 -1.55
CA ASP A 123 -10.25 10.49 -2.26
C ASP A 123 -11.44 9.71 -1.68
N PRO A 124 -12.11 10.27 -0.65
CA PRO A 124 -13.28 9.62 -0.06
C PRO A 124 -14.52 9.65 -0.95
N ALA A 125 -14.48 10.30 -2.10
CA ALA A 125 -15.57 10.32 -3.06
C ALA A 125 -15.52 9.14 -4.04
N THR A 126 -14.31 8.60 -4.29
CA THR A 126 -14.09 7.47 -5.19
C THR A 126 -12.97 6.58 -4.64
N SER A 127 -13.30 5.35 -4.31
CA SER A 127 -12.33 4.40 -3.77
C SER A 127 -12.43 3.06 -4.48
N TYR A 128 -11.29 2.36 -4.56
CA TYR A 128 -11.17 1.01 -5.12
C TYR A 128 -10.57 0.08 -4.10
N ILE A 129 -11.12 -1.13 -4.02
CA ILE A 129 -10.63 -2.23 -3.19
C ILE A 129 -10.45 -3.45 -4.08
N SER A 130 -9.31 -4.12 -3.97
CA SER A 130 -9.07 -5.42 -4.55
C SER A 130 -8.97 -6.47 -3.46
N LEU A 131 -9.65 -7.59 -3.65
CA LEU A 131 -9.62 -8.76 -2.79
C LEU A 131 -9.07 -9.94 -3.59
N VAL A 132 -7.93 -10.50 -3.18
CA VAL A 132 -7.36 -11.68 -3.83
C VAL A 132 -7.52 -12.88 -2.91
N PHE A 133 -8.30 -13.83 -3.37
CA PHE A 133 -8.61 -15.09 -2.70
C PHE A 133 -7.66 -16.18 -3.16
N LEU A 134 -7.02 -16.85 -2.21
CA LEU A 134 -5.99 -17.85 -2.47
C LEU A 134 -6.57 -19.26 -2.43
N PRO A 135 -6.05 -20.21 -3.22
CA PRO A 135 -6.39 -21.63 -3.04
C PRO A 135 -5.89 -22.13 -1.67
N PRO A 136 -6.52 -23.18 -1.09
CA PRO A 136 -6.25 -23.62 0.29
C PRO A 136 -4.78 -23.94 0.59
N ASP A 137 -4.04 -24.49 -0.38
CA ASP A 137 -2.62 -24.84 -0.25
C ASP A 137 -1.71 -23.60 -0.18
N ARG A 138 -2.20 -22.44 -0.58
CA ARG A 138 -1.53 -21.13 -0.50
C ARG A 138 -2.08 -20.27 0.63
N ALA A 139 -3.37 -20.35 0.88
CA ALA A 139 -4.03 -19.61 1.94
C ALA A 139 -3.59 -20.09 3.35
N ALA A 140 -3.56 -21.39 3.59
CA ALA A 140 -3.23 -21.92 4.91
C ALA A 140 -1.82 -21.54 5.39
N PRO A 141 -0.73 -21.65 4.59
CA PRO A 141 0.58 -21.15 4.99
C PRO A 141 0.59 -19.63 5.23
N LEU A 142 -0.05 -18.84 4.35
CA LEU A 142 -0.10 -17.39 4.53
C LEU A 142 -0.81 -17.04 5.85
N ARG A 143 -1.96 -17.67 6.13
CA ARG A 143 -2.67 -17.45 7.39
C ARG A 143 -1.78 -17.75 8.60
N ALA A 144 -1.14 -18.91 8.60
CA ALA A 144 -0.26 -19.32 9.70
C ALA A 144 0.87 -18.30 9.92
N THR A 145 1.54 -17.88 8.85
CA THR A 145 2.63 -16.89 8.89
C THR A 145 2.12 -15.50 9.30
N ALA A 146 0.98 -15.06 8.74
CA ALA A 146 0.44 -13.74 9.02
C ALA A 146 -0.10 -13.59 10.45
N VAL A 147 -0.66 -14.63 11.05
CA VAL A 147 -1.15 -14.62 12.44
C VAL A 147 0.01 -14.70 13.43
N ASP A 148 1.08 -15.40 13.10
CA ASP A 148 2.24 -15.50 13.98
C ASP A 148 3.01 -14.16 14.00
N LYS A 149 2.97 -13.49 15.15
CA LYS A 149 3.65 -12.20 15.36
C LYS A 149 5.18 -12.29 15.14
N HIS A 150 5.80 -13.43 15.41
CA HIS A 150 7.24 -13.60 15.18
C HIS A 150 7.57 -13.59 13.70
N HIS A 151 6.77 -14.25 12.86
CA HIS A 151 6.94 -14.22 11.42
C HIS A 151 6.64 -12.84 10.85
N ALA A 152 5.50 -12.25 11.20
CA ALA A 152 5.10 -10.92 10.72
C ALA A 152 6.12 -9.83 11.07
N LEU A 153 6.69 -9.87 12.28
CA LEU A 153 7.75 -8.94 12.71
C LEU A 153 9.14 -9.37 12.21
N GLY A 154 9.36 -10.66 11.94
CA GLY A 154 10.63 -11.17 11.41
C GLY A 154 10.99 -10.62 10.03
N VAL A 155 9.96 -10.31 9.22
CA VAL A 155 10.13 -9.65 7.91
C VAL A 155 9.95 -8.13 7.96
N LEU A 156 9.79 -7.52 9.15
CA LEU A 156 9.71 -6.07 9.28
C LEU A 156 11.08 -5.42 9.11
N GLY A 157 11.16 -4.41 8.24
CA GLY A 157 12.35 -3.59 8.03
C GLY A 157 12.55 -2.56 9.15
N ALA A 158 13.81 -2.22 9.41
CA ALA A 158 14.14 -1.20 10.41
C ALA A 158 13.93 0.25 9.90
N SER A 159 13.82 0.45 8.60
CA SER A 159 13.67 1.75 7.96
C SER A 159 12.63 1.71 6.84
N TYR A 160 11.86 2.76 6.72
CA TYR A 160 10.82 2.92 5.70
C TYR A 160 11.31 3.76 4.52
N SER A 161 10.91 3.37 3.32
CA SER A 161 10.89 4.25 2.16
C SER A 161 9.72 3.87 1.26
N ALA A 162 8.87 4.83 0.87
CA ALA A 162 7.71 4.57 0.02
C ALA A 162 8.11 3.99 -1.35
N ASN A 163 9.31 4.33 -1.84
CA ASN A 163 9.88 3.78 -3.08
C ASN A 163 10.97 2.73 -2.83
N ALA A 164 10.99 2.05 -1.67
CA ALA A 164 12.00 1.05 -1.35
C ALA A 164 12.24 0.05 -2.48
N TYR A 165 13.51 -0.24 -2.76
CA TYR A 165 13.90 -1.25 -3.74
C TYR A 165 13.56 -2.66 -3.23
N PRO A 166 12.76 -3.45 -3.95
CA PRO A 166 12.21 -4.72 -3.45
C PRO A 166 13.24 -5.77 -3.08
N PHE A 167 14.46 -5.61 -3.53
CA PHE A 167 15.54 -6.56 -3.28
C PHE A 167 16.67 -5.97 -2.43
N SER A 168 16.37 -4.94 -1.66
CA SER A 168 17.24 -4.37 -0.63
C SER A 168 16.62 -4.57 0.76
N THR A 169 17.45 -4.86 1.75
CA THR A 169 17.02 -4.93 3.15
C THR A 169 17.15 -3.59 3.87
N ARG A 170 17.66 -2.56 3.20
CA ARG A 170 17.93 -1.25 3.80
C ARG A 170 16.67 -0.51 4.19
N HIS A 171 15.73 -0.43 3.23
CA HIS A 171 14.42 0.15 3.45
C HIS A 171 13.30 -0.86 3.15
N GLN A 172 12.08 -0.50 3.47
CA GLN A 172 10.90 -1.31 3.17
C GLN A 172 9.69 -0.39 3.02
N ASN A 173 8.81 -0.66 2.03
CA ASN A 173 7.47 -0.08 1.98
C ASN A 173 6.42 -1.10 2.43
N CYS A 174 5.16 -0.64 2.55
CA CYS A 174 4.03 -1.47 2.98
C CYS A 174 3.83 -2.70 2.07
N ASN A 175 3.86 -2.51 0.76
CA ASN A 175 3.63 -3.57 -0.21
C ASN A 175 4.79 -4.59 -0.24
N GLN A 176 6.03 -4.13 -0.06
CA GLN A 176 7.19 -5.01 0.05
C GLN A 176 7.08 -5.91 1.28
N TRP A 177 6.58 -5.40 2.40
CA TRP A 177 6.35 -6.21 3.60
C TRP A 177 5.36 -7.34 3.32
N VAL A 178 4.25 -7.08 2.62
CA VAL A 178 3.29 -8.12 2.23
C VAL A 178 3.95 -9.15 1.31
N MET A 179 4.74 -8.71 0.33
CA MET A 179 5.43 -9.63 -0.58
C MET A 179 6.49 -10.47 0.14
N GLU A 180 7.24 -9.89 1.09
CA GLU A 180 8.20 -10.63 1.91
C GLU A 180 7.51 -11.60 2.87
N LEU A 181 6.31 -11.26 3.39
CA LEU A 181 5.47 -12.16 4.19
C LEU A 181 4.95 -13.34 3.36
N LEU A 182 4.50 -13.10 2.13
CA LEU A 182 4.14 -14.14 1.17
C LEU A 182 5.32 -15.07 0.86
N ALA A 183 6.51 -14.49 0.67
CA ALA A 183 7.73 -15.25 0.43
C ALA A 183 8.11 -16.13 1.62
N ASP A 184 7.96 -15.63 2.85
CA ASP A 184 8.19 -16.41 4.07
C ASP A 184 7.17 -17.54 4.19
N ALA A 185 5.89 -17.28 3.90
CA ALA A 185 4.82 -18.27 3.93
C ALA A 185 4.97 -19.39 2.89
N TRP A 186 5.43 -19.06 1.68
CA TRP A 186 5.45 -19.99 0.54
C TRP A 186 6.84 -20.58 0.26
N GLY A 187 7.89 -19.94 0.80
CA GLY A 187 9.28 -20.21 0.41
C GLY A 187 9.97 -21.37 1.10
N ALA A 188 9.75 -21.62 2.34
CA ALA A 188 10.14 -22.80 3.11
C ALA A 188 9.64 -22.64 4.55
N PRO A 189 8.69 -23.45 4.99
CA PRO A 189 8.33 -23.51 6.40
C PRO A 189 9.51 -24.06 7.22
N GLY A 190 9.98 -23.32 8.19
CA GLY A 190 10.96 -23.83 9.17
C GLY A 190 12.17 -22.97 9.46
N ALA A 191 12.38 -21.88 8.77
CA ALA A 191 13.35 -20.89 9.19
C ALA A 191 12.62 -19.92 10.15
N GLY A 192 12.81 -20.12 11.44
CA GLY A 192 12.25 -19.23 12.47
C GLY A 192 12.64 -17.75 12.27
N PRO A 193 12.05 -16.86 13.07
CA PRO A 193 12.30 -15.42 13.00
C PRO A 193 13.75 -15.13 13.41
N ASP A 194 14.64 -15.16 12.47
CA ASP A 194 16.04 -14.78 12.66
C ASP A 194 16.35 -13.51 11.84
N ALA A 195 17.48 -12.90 12.13
CA ALA A 195 17.96 -11.69 11.46
C ALA A 195 18.15 -11.87 9.93
N GLY A 196 17.91 -13.05 9.39
CA GLY A 196 18.00 -13.38 7.97
C GLY A 196 16.67 -13.56 7.24
N ALA A 197 15.50 -13.31 7.84
CA ALA A 197 14.20 -13.57 7.22
C ALA A 197 14.01 -12.75 5.93
N ARG A 198 14.23 -11.44 5.94
CA ARG A 198 14.13 -10.58 4.75
C ARG A 198 15.08 -10.97 3.61
N PRO A 199 16.40 -11.20 3.83
CA PRO A 199 17.29 -11.68 2.77
C PRO A 199 16.83 -13.00 2.15
N ARG A 200 16.29 -13.94 2.93
CA ARG A 200 15.76 -15.20 2.42
C ARG A 200 14.50 -14.98 1.59
N ALA A 201 13.56 -14.17 2.10
CA ALA A 201 12.34 -13.80 1.37
C ALA A 201 12.70 -13.19 0.01
N GLN A 202 13.61 -12.21 -0.03
CA GLN A 202 14.04 -11.55 -1.26
C GLN A 202 14.77 -12.50 -2.22
N ALA A 203 15.60 -13.42 -1.72
CA ALA A 203 16.22 -14.45 -2.54
C ALA A 203 15.18 -15.38 -3.18
N TRP A 204 14.16 -15.78 -2.41
CA TRP A 204 13.04 -16.56 -2.92
C TRP A 204 12.23 -15.77 -3.97
N MET A 205 11.91 -14.50 -3.71
CA MET A 205 11.22 -13.63 -4.66
C MET A 205 11.94 -13.58 -6.02
N ARG A 206 13.28 -13.39 -6.00
CA ARG A 206 14.10 -13.43 -7.22
C ARG A 206 14.03 -14.80 -7.91
N ALA A 207 14.21 -15.88 -7.16
CA ALA A 207 14.17 -17.24 -7.68
C ALA A 207 12.81 -17.60 -8.29
N GLN A 208 11.72 -17.05 -7.76
CA GLN A 208 10.38 -17.22 -8.29
C GLN A 208 10.04 -16.25 -9.43
N GLY A 209 10.93 -15.31 -9.76
CA GLY A 209 10.71 -14.37 -10.85
C GLY A 209 9.71 -13.26 -10.51
N TYR A 210 9.70 -12.79 -9.26
CA TYR A 210 8.90 -11.61 -8.91
C TYR A 210 9.38 -10.39 -9.68
N LEU A 211 8.47 -9.72 -10.36
CA LEU A 211 8.73 -8.52 -11.15
C LEU A 211 8.04 -7.32 -10.47
N PRO A 212 8.79 -6.39 -9.88
CA PRO A 212 8.23 -5.18 -9.29
C PRO A 212 7.70 -4.22 -10.36
N THR A 213 6.89 -3.26 -9.94
CA THR A 213 6.46 -2.15 -10.80
C THR A 213 7.63 -1.21 -11.07
N VAL A 214 7.79 -0.83 -12.33
CA VAL A 214 8.85 0.09 -12.76
C VAL A 214 8.27 1.49 -12.92
N PHE A 215 8.74 2.42 -12.11
CA PHE A 215 8.46 3.84 -12.29
C PHE A 215 9.59 4.51 -13.05
N THR A 216 9.23 5.35 -14.04
CA THR A 216 10.18 6.20 -14.73
C THR A 216 9.87 7.65 -14.36
N ALA A 217 10.75 8.28 -13.60
CA ALA A 217 10.64 9.70 -13.33
C ALA A 217 11.08 10.45 -14.58
N SER A 218 10.14 11.12 -15.28
CA SER A 218 10.53 12.11 -16.29
C SER A 218 11.46 13.12 -15.62
N ALA A 219 12.52 13.53 -16.32
CA ALA A 219 13.60 14.39 -15.82
C ALA A 219 13.08 15.76 -15.29
N HIS A 220 12.38 15.73 -14.17
CA HIS A 220 12.01 16.91 -13.41
C HIS A 220 13.04 17.15 -12.31
N PRO A 221 13.39 18.41 -12.04
CA PRO A 221 14.31 18.75 -10.94
C PRO A 221 13.84 18.26 -9.56
N MET A 222 12.70 17.57 -9.48
CA MET A 222 12.14 17.02 -8.24
C MET A 222 12.74 15.67 -7.83
N THR A 223 13.49 14.97 -8.67
CA THR A 223 14.10 13.68 -8.26
C THR A 223 15.20 13.85 -7.22
N TRP A 224 15.93 14.97 -7.24
CA TRP A 224 16.93 15.30 -6.21
C TRP A 224 16.29 15.88 -4.94
N LEU A 225 15.04 16.36 -5.00
CA LEU A 225 14.27 16.77 -3.81
C LEU A 225 13.70 15.58 -3.04
N ALA A 226 13.68 14.38 -3.65
CA ALA A 226 13.22 13.17 -2.96
C ALA A 226 14.03 12.91 -1.67
N ASP A 227 15.34 13.19 -1.68
CA ASP A 227 16.19 13.04 -0.50
C ASP A 227 15.86 14.03 0.64
N LEU A 228 15.02 15.04 0.38
CA LEU A 228 14.50 15.98 1.38
C LEU A 228 13.15 15.54 1.97
N VAL A 229 12.57 14.47 1.44
CA VAL A 229 11.28 13.93 1.88
C VAL A 229 11.55 12.77 2.85
N PRO A 230 11.15 12.85 4.12
CA PRO A 230 11.55 11.89 5.16
C PRO A 230 11.17 10.42 4.90
N TRP A 231 10.23 10.18 3.99
CA TRP A 231 9.73 8.83 3.65
C TRP A 231 10.12 8.38 2.22
N LEU A 232 11.05 9.07 1.57
CA LEU A 232 11.62 8.67 0.29
C LEU A 232 13.14 8.58 0.42
N ALA A 233 13.70 7.46 -0.02
CA ALA A 233 15.13 7.25 -0.07
C ALA A 233 15.49 6.50 -1.37
N ASN A 234 16.51 6.96 -2.06
CA ASN A 234 16.98 6.37 -3.32
C ASN A 234 18.28 5.57 -3.15
N ASP A 235 18.83 5.55 -1.93
CA ASP A 235 20.14 5.01 -1.62
C ASP A 235 20.17 3.48 -1.48
N ASP A 236 19.04 2.82 -1.68
CA ASP A 236 18.90 1.36 -1.75
C ASP A 236 18.69 0.84 -3.18
N HIS A 237 18.46 1.74 -4.16
CA HIS A 237 18.33 1.37 -5.56
C HIS A 237 19.68 1.11 -6.23
N PRO A 238 19.75 0.21 -7.23
CA PRO A 238 20.92 0.03 -8.05
C PRO A 238 21.35 1.36 -8.72
N PRO A 239 22.65 1.68 -8.76
CA PRO A 239 23.12 2.96 -9.32
C PRO A 239 22.73 3.21 -10.78
N ASP A 240 22.60 2.16 -11.58
CA ASP A 240 22.14 2.25 -12.96
C ASP A 240 20.65 2.59 -13.08
N GLU A 241 19.82 2.14 -12.16
CA GLU A 241 18.40 2.53 -12.08
C GLU A 241 18.28 4.02 -11.78
N VAL A 242 18.98 4.48 -10.76
CA VAL A 242 19.00 5.90 -10.36
C VAL A 242 19.53 6.78 -11.49
N ALA A 243 20.60 6.37 -12.17
CA ALA A 243 21.19 7.09 -13.29
C ALA A 243 20.22 7.24 -14.49
N HIS A 244 19.27 6.32 -14.63
CA HIS A 244 18.26 6.35 -15.68
C HIS A 244 16.87 6.82 -15.18
N ASN A 245 16.79 7.35 -13.96
CA ASN A 245 15.52 7.75 -13.30
C ASN A 245 14.47 6.64 -13.33
N ARG A 246 14.88 5.40 -13.18
CA ARG A 246 14.03 4.22 -13.09
C ARG A 246 14.06 3.68 -11.68
N TYR A 247 12.90 3.37 -11.14
CA TYR A 247 12.75 2.87 -9.77
C TYR A 247 11.85 1.64 -9.78
N ASN A 248 12.38 0.51 -9.36
CA ASN A 248 11.61 -0.69 -9.12
C ASN A 248 11.01 -0.65 -7.72
N VAL A 249 9.71 -0.77 -7.62
CA VAL A 249 8.98 -0.66 -6.34
C VAL A 249 7.96 -1.78 -6.24
N SER A 250 7.82 -2.40 -5.07
CA SER A 250 6.70 -3.32 -4.82
C SER A 250 5.40 -2.53 -4.73
N MET A 251 4.48 -2.85 -5.66
CA MET A 251 3.15 -2.27 -5.71
C MET A 251 2.10 -3.39 -5.71
N PRO A 252 0.86 -3.14 -5.26
CA PRO A 252 -0.19 -4.14 -5.21
C PRO A 252 -0.40 -4.87 -6.54
N SER A 253 -0.41 -4.15 -7.67
CA SER A 253 -0.57 -4.74 -9.00
C SER A 253 0.52 -5.76 -9.36
N ALA A 254 1.76 -5.53 -8.92
CA ALA A 254 2.86 -6.47 -9.12
C ALA A 254 2.71 -7.71 -8.24
N ILE A 255 2.21 -7.56 -7.01
CA ILE A 255 1.93 -8.66 -6.09
C ILE A 255 0.77 -9.49 -6.62
N GLU A 256 -0.33 -8.87 -7.03
CA GLU A 256 -1.49 -9.55 -7.62
C GLU A 256 -1.09 -10.34 -8.88
N THR A 257 -0.30 -9.75 -9.78
CA THR A 257 0.23 -10.42 -10.99
C THR A 257 1.07 -11.64 -10.60
N PHE A 258 1.93 -11.52 -9.61
CA PHE A 258 2.73 -12.62 -9.10
C PHE A 258 1.86 -13.73 -8.50
N VAL A 259 0.88 -13.37 -7.69
CA VAL A 259 -0.06 -14.33 -7.07
C VAL A 259 -0.88 -15.06 -8.15
N GLN A 260 -1.40 -14.33 -9.13
CA GLN A 260 -2.12 -14.93 -10.26
C GLN A 260 -1.27 -15.98 -10.99
N ALA A 261 0.01 -15.69 -11.19
CA ALA A 261 0.93 -16.60 -11.88
C ALA A 261 1.39 -17.79 -11.02
N LYS A 262 1.47 -17.65 -9.68
CA LYS A 262 2.08 -18.65 -8.78
C LYS A 262 1.08 -19.42 -7.93
N ALA A 263 -0.14 -18.96 -7.79
CA ALA A 263 -1.20 -19.60 -7.03
C ALA A 263 -2.33 -20.02 -7.98
N ALA A 264 -2.16 -21.18 -8.63
CA ALA A 264 -3.18 -21.70 -9.53
C ALA A 264 -4.52 -21.86 -8.80
N GLY A 265 -5.58 -21.25 -9.33
CA GLY A 265 -6.89 -21.21 -8.67
C GLY A 265 -7.12 -19.98 -7.79
N ALA A 266 -6.17 -19.05 -7.68
CA ALA A 266 -6.43 -17.76 -7.09
C ALA A 266 -7.48 -16.98 -7.90
N THR A 267 -8.38 -16.30 -7.22
CA THR A 267 -9.43 -15.45 -7.82
C THR A 267 -9.36 -14.06 -7.26
N ARG A 268 -9.93 -13.09 -7.99
CA ARG A 268 -9.96 -11.70 -7.57
C ARG A 268 -11.38 -11.16 -7.65
N VAL A 269 -11.74 -10.33 -6.69
CA VAL A 269 -12.93 -9.48 -6.74
C VAL A 269 -12.48 -8.06 -6.52
N GLU A 270 -12.85 -7.18 -7.44
CA GLU A 270 -12.63 -5.75 -7.32
C GLU A 270 -13.94 -5.06 -6.96
N LEU A 271 -13.89 -4.15 -6.01
CA LEU A 271 -15.02 -3.28 -5.65
C LEU A 271 -14.59 -1.83 -5.81
N CYS A 272 -15.48 -1.00 -6.29
CA CYS A 272 -15.29 0.44 -6.24
C CYS A 272 -16.57 1.15 -5.85
N HIS A 273 -16.44 2.39 -5.39
CA HIS A 273 -17.56 3.29 -5.31
C HIS A 273 -17.21 4.67 -5.90
N ALA A 274 -18.21 5.30 -6.51
CA ALA A 274 -18.18 6.70 -6.91
C ALA A 274 -19.43 7.38 -6.31
N GLY A 275 -19.24 8.11 -5.23
CA GLY A 275 -20.37 8.50 -4.39
C GLY A 275 -21.12 7.26 -3.89
N ARG A 276 -22.43 7.18 -4.13
CA ARG A 276 -23.27 6.05 -3.70
C ARG A 276 -23.39 4.91 -4.71
N HIS A 277 -22.84 5.09 -5.89
CA HIS A 277 -22.78 4.07 -6.93
C HIS A 277 -21.62 3.10 -6.61
N VAL A 278 -21.92 1.81 -6.49
CA VAL A 278 -20.94 0.76 -6.19
C VAL A 278 -20.96 -0.25 -7.31
N VAL A 279 -19.75 -0.62 -7.79
CA VAL A 279 -19.54 -1.68 -8.78
C VAL A 279 -18.70 -2.78 -8.16
N ILE A 280 -19.10 -4.04 -8.37
CA ILE A 280 -18.37 -5.24 -7.93
C ILE A 280 -18.08 -6.09 -9.17
N HIS A 281 -16.82 -6.33 -9.44
CA HIS A 281 -16.32 -7.12 -10.58
C HIS A 281 -15.59 -8.36 -10.09
N ALA A 282 -15.95 -9.52 -10.61
CA ALA A 282 -15.24 -10.77 -10.36
C ALA A 282 -14.32 -11.10 -11.55
N GLY A 283 -13.03 -11.09 -11.32
CA GLY A 283 -12.03 -11.36 -12.35
C GLY A 283 -10.75 -10.55 -12.19
N TRP A 284 -9.80 -10.82 -13.10
CA TRP A 284 -8.48 -10.17 -13.06
C TRP A 284 -8.41 -8.89 -13.91
N THR A 285 -9.46 -8.60 -14.68
CA THR A 285 -9.57 -7.30 -15.37
C THR A 285 -10.03 -6.23 -14.40
N ASP A 286 -9.51 -5.02 -14.57
CA ASP A 286 -9.88 -3.91 -13.70
C ASP A 286 -11.25 -3.32 -14.10
N ILE A 287 -12.01 -2.84 -13.11
CA ILE A 287 -13.16 -1.98 -13.35
C ILE A 287 -12.70 -0.73 -14.09
N ALA A 288 -13.49 -0.24 -15.04
CA ALA A 288 -13.13 0.95 -15.80
C ALA A 288 -12.93 2.19 -14.89
N PRO A 289 -12.02 3.12 -15.24
CA PRO A 289 -11.80 4.34 -14.45
C PRO A 289 -13.09 5.11 -14.19
N GLY A 290 -13.21 5.69 -12.98
CA GLY A 290 -14.43 6.38 -12.56
C GLY A 290 -15.51 5.44 -11.99
N CYS A 291 -15.17 4.18 -11.69
CA CYS A 291 -16.09 3.18 -11.17
C CYS A 291 -17.25 2.90 -12.16
N VAL A 292 -16.91 2.76 -13.44
CA VAL A 292 -17.88 2.50 -14.49
C VAL A 292 -18.04 0.99 -14.68
N GLU A 293 -19.30 0.53 -14.58
CA GLU A 293 -19.65 -0.87 -14.73
C GLU A 293 -19.42 -1.40 -16.16
N GLN A 294 -19.13 -2.70 -16.24
CA GLN A 294 -18.98 -3.45 -17.47
C GLN A 294 -20.00 -4.61 -17.50
N PRO A 295 -20.28 -5.20 -18.67
CA PRO A 295 -21.18 -6.35 -18.74
C PRO A 295 -20.76 -7.49 -17.82
N GLY A 296 -21.64 -7.88 -16.91
CA GLY A 296 -21.41 -8.94 -15.92
C GLY A 296 -21.07 -8.43 -14.52
N ASP A 297 -20.84 -7.15 -14.33
CA ASP A 297 -20.62 -6.56 -13.03
C ASP A 297 -21.93 -6.50 -12.22
N LYS A 298 -21.79 -6.60 -10.89
CA LYS A 298 -22.87 -6.36 -9.96
C LYS A 298 -22.84 -4.88 -9.57
N VAL A 299 -23.98 -4.20 -9.75
CA VAL A 299 -24.14 -2.77 -9.40
C VAL A 299 -25.06 -2.63 -8.20
N ILE A 300 -24.70 -1.78 -7.26
CA ILE A 300 -25.47 -1.48 -6.04
C ILE A 300 -25.51 0.04 -5.85
N GLU A 301 -26.73 0.59 -5.68
CA GLU A 301 -26.90 1.96 -5.25
C GLU A 301 -27.11 2.02 -3.73
N LEU A 302 -26.23 2.73 -3.02
CA LEU A 302 -26.34 2.90 -1.57
C LEU A 302 -27.47 3.85 -1.25
N GLU A 303 -28.47 3.39 -0.51
CA GLU A 303 -29.63 4.19 -0.11
C GLU A 303 -29.23 5.39 0.77
N ARG A 304 -30.02 6.46 0.71
CA ARG A 304 -29.98 7.55 1.70
C ARG A 304 -30.99 7.21 2.78
N ASP A 305 -30.55 7.27 4.03
CA ASP A 305 -31.50 7.22 5.18
C ASP A 305 -32.25 8.52 5.29
#